data_e6a367aa183a34057cf6e38029fa9785
#
_entry.id   e6a367aa183a34057cf6e38029fa9785
#
_cell.length_a   1.000
_cell.length_b   1.000
_cell.length_c   1.000
_cell.angle_alpha   90.00
_cell.angle_beta   90.00
_cell.angle_gamma   90.00
#
_symmetry.space_group_name_H-M   'P 1'
#
loop_
_entity.id
_entity.type
_entity.pdbx_description
1 polymer ?
#
loop_
_entity_poly.entity_id
_entity_poly.type
_entity_poly.pdbx_seq_one_letter_code
_entity_poly.pdbx_strand_id
1 'polypeptide(L)' 'MAKQVDKSMIIGDMLQIDPGIAAILMASGMHCIGCPASQGESLEEAAAVHGLAVDDLVNSVNEYLTKKEA' A
#
# COMPACT_ATOMS: atom_id res chain seq x y z
N MET A 1 -19.18 4.17 -1.96
CA MET A 1 -18.17 3.98 -3.00
C MET A 1 -16.90 3.42 -2.39
N ALA A 2 -16.29 2.46 -3.05
CA ALA A 2 -15.03 1.90 -2.58
C ALA A 2 -13.92 2.94 -2.75
N LYS A 3 -13.08 3.05 -1.73
CA LYS A 3 -11.89 3.89 -1.82
C LYS A 3 -10.84 3.18 -2.65
N GLN A 4 -10.03 3.96 -3.34
CA GLN A 4 -8.97 3.41 -4.15
C GLN A 4 -7.67 4.16 -3.89
N VAL A 5 -6.56 3.46 -4.10
CA VAL A 5 -5.23 4.06 -3.95
C VAL A 5 -4.53 4.06 -5.30
N ASP A 6 -3.50 4.87 -5.42
CA ASP A 6 -2.64 4.85 -6.59
C ASP A 6 -1.17 4.85 -6.17
N LYS A 7 -0.30 4.67 -7.14
CA LYS A 7 1.13 4.50 -6.85
C LYS A 7 1.81 5.76 -6.32
N SER A 8 1.21 6.92 -6.54
CA SER A 8 1.79 8.18 -6.08
C SER A 8 1.42 8.51 -4.65
N MET A 9 0.50 7.75 -4.04
CA MET A 9 0.07 8.01 -2.67
C MET A 9 1.17 7.65 -1.68
N ILE A 10 1.23 8.44 -0.61
CA ILE A 10 2.17 8.18 0.48
C ILE A 10 1.66 7.00 1.31
N ILE A 11 2.57 6.10 1.68
CA ILE A 11 2.20 4.89 2.42
C ILE A 11 1.49 5.24 3.73
N GLY A 12 1.97 6.25 4.45
CA GLY A 12 1.32 6.67 5.69
C GLY A 12 -0.12 7.07 5.48
N ASP A 13 -0.41 7.76 4.37
CA ASP A 13 -1.78 8.14 4.03
C ASP A 13 -2.65 6.92 3.71
N MET A 14 -2.07 5.94 3.01
CA MET A 14 -2.79 4.71 2.71
C MET A 14 -3.19 3.97 3.99
N LEU A 15 -2.30 3.93 4.97
CA LEU A 15 -2.57 3.26 6.23
C LEU A 15 -3.67 3.97 7.02
N GLN A 16 -3.84 5.27 6.81
CA GLN A 16 -4.93 6.01 7.42
C GLN A 16 -6.27 5.70 6.78
N ILE A 17 -6.26 5.36 5.49
CA ILE A 17 -7.48 4.94 4.81
C ILE A 17 -7.96 3.62 5.40
N ASP A 18 -7.05 2.67 5.58
CA ASP A 18 -7.37 1.37 6.15
C ASP A 18 -6.11 0.71 6.68
N PRO A 19 -6.01 0.44 7.99
CA PRO A 19 -4.81 -0.21 8.54
C PRO A 19 -4.55 -1.61 7.98
N GLY A 20 -5.56 -2.28 7.44
CA GLY A 20 -5.38 -3.58 6.82
C GLY A 20 -4.49 -3.56 5.59
N ILE A 21 -4.30 -2.38 4.99
CA ILE A 21 -3.38 -2.23 3.87
C ILE A 21 -1.96 -2.61 4.28
N ALA A 22 -1.58 -2.34 5.53
CA ALA A 22 -0.25 -2.71 6.00
C ALA A 22 0.01 -4.21 5.86
N ALA A 23 -0.98 -5.04 6.19
CA ALA A 23 -0.84 -6.48 6.07
C ALA A 23 -0.61 -6.91 4.62
N ILE A 24 -1.29 -6.26 3.68
CA ILE A 24 -1.13 -6.55 2.26
C ILE A 24 0.29 -6.21 1.80
N LEU A 25 0.77 -5.04 2.16
CA LEU A 25 2.10 -4.61 1.76
C LEU A 25 3.18 -5.50 2.38
N MET A 26 3.00 -5.88 3.65
CA MET A 26 3.94 -6.77 4.31
C MET A 26 3.96 -8.16 3.66
N ALA A 27 2.80 -8.67 3.29
CA ALA A 27 2.71 -9.95 2.60
C ALA A 27 3.39 -9.91 1.23
N SER A 28 3.47 -8.74 0.62
CA SER A 28 4.14 -8.56 -0.66
C SER A 28 5.66 -8.43 -0.54
N GLY A 29 6.18 -8.32 0.68
CA GLY A 29 7.62 -8.26 0.91
C GLY A 29 8.10 -6.95 1.52
N MET A 30 7.22 -6.03 1.83
CA MET A 30 7.59 -4.75 2.44
C MET A 30 7.57 -4.88 3.95
N HIS A 31 8.70 -5.25 4.53
CA HIS A 31 8.76 -5.56 5.95
C HIS A 31 8.90 -4.34 6.86
N CYS A 32 9.26 -3.18 6.33
CA CYS A 32 9.50 -1.99 7.13
C CYS A 32 8.34 -0.99 7.08
N ILE A 33 7.13 -1.48 6.86
CA ILE A 33 5.98 -0.62 6.64
C ILE A 33 5.62 0.22 7.87
N GLY A 34 5.96 -0.25 9.06
CA GLY A 34 5.69 0.48 10.30
C GLY A 34 6.72 1.54 10.65
N CYS A 35 7.79 1.64 9.86
CA CYS A 35 8.86 2.60 10.11
C CYS A 35 8.45 4.00 9.65
N PRO A 36 8.66 5.06 10.45
CA PRO A 36 8.29 6.42 10.03
C PRO A 36 8.91 6.82 8.70
N ALA A 37 10.14 6.37 8.41
CA ALA A 37 10.80 6.68 7.15
C ALA A 37 10.04 6.08 5.97
N SER A 38 9.59 4.83 6.12
CA SER A 38 8.83 4.15 5.07
C SER A 38 7.47 4.81 4.85
N GLN A 39 6.85 5.27 5.91
CA GLN A 39 5.54 5.91 5.81
C GLN A 39 5.59 7.24 5.08
N GLY A 40 6.75 7.87 4.99
CA GLY A 40 6.92 9.10 4.23
C GLY A 40 7.16 8.89 2.75
N GLU A 41 7.31 7.65 2.30
CA GLU A 41 7.56 7.35 0.89
C GLU A 41 6.25 7.06 0.16
N SER A 42 6.25 7.31 -1.16
CA SER A 42 5.12 6.89 -1.99
C SER A 42 5.20 5.38 -2.19
N LEU A 43 4.06 4.78 -2.55
CA LEU A 43 4.03 3.36 -2.84
C LEU A 43 4.98 3.00 -3.98
N GLU A 44 5.06 3.86 -5.00
CA GLU A 44 5.95 3.66 -6.13
C GLU A 44 7.41 3.64 -5.70
N GLU A 45 7.80 4.58 -4.84
CA GLU A 45 9.16 4.64 -4.33
C GLU A 45 9.51 3.41 -3.50
N ALA A 46 8.60 3.02 -2.62
CA ALA A 46 8.83 1.85 -1.77
C ALA A 46 8.91 0.57 -2.59
N ALA A 47 8.05 0.43 -3.60
CA ALA A 47 8.08 -0.74 -4.46
C ALA A 47 9.42 -0.83 -5.22
N ALA A 48 9.93 0.30 -5.68
CA ALA A 48 11.21 0.33 -6.40
C ALA A 48 12.35 -0.13 -5.49
N VAL A 49 12.36 0.32 -4.24
CA VAL A 49 13.40 -0.06 -3.28
C VAL A 49 13.38 -1.56 -3.01
N HIS A 50 12.18 -2.14 -2.94
CA HIS A 50 12.03 -3.56 -2.64
C HIS A 50 12.00 -4.46 -3.89
N GLY A 51 12.12 -3.88 -5.07
CA GLY A 51 12.10 -4.66 -6.31
C GLY A 51 10.73 -5.26 -6.64
N LEU A 52 9.66 -4.60 -6.20
CA LEU A 52 8.30 -5.09 -6.39
C LEU A 52 7.63 -4.38 -7.55
N ALA A 53 6.65 -5.06 -8.18
CA ALA A 53 5.84 -4.46 -9.22
C ALA A 53 4.76 -3.59 -8.57
N VAL A 54 4.87 -2.26 -8.73
CA VAL A 54 3.95 -1.35 -8.07
C VAL A 54 2.51 -1.54 -8.54
N ASP A 55 2.32 -1.86 -9.82
CA ASP A 55 0.98 -2.08 -10.35
C ASP A 55 0.28 -3.25 -9.66
N ASP A 56 1.02 -4.31 -9.37
CA ASP A 56 0.48 -5.46 -8.65
C ASP A 56 0.08 -5.08 -7.23
N LEU A 57 0.90 -4.25 -6.57
CA LEU A 57 0.59 -3.76 -5.23
C LEU A 57 -0.68 -2.91 -5.23
N VAL A 58 -0.78 -1.99 -6.18
CA VAL A 58 -1.95 -1.13 -6.30
C VAL A 58 -3.21 -1.98 -6.53
N ASN A 59 -3.12 -2.95 -7.43
CA ASN A 59 -4.26 -3.82 -7.71
C ASN A 59 -4.67 -4.63 -6.48
N SER A 60 -3.71 -5.16 -5.74
CA SER A 60 -3.99 -5.93 -4.54
C SER A 60 -4.69 -5.10 -3.47
N VAL A 61 -4.20 -3.88 -3.26
CA VAL A 61 -4.80 -2.99 -2.27
C VAL A 61 -6.21 -2.57 -2.69
N ASN A 62 -6.38 -2.19 -3.95
CA ASN A 62 -7.70 -1.77 -4.44
C ASN A 62 -8.70 -2.92 -4.41
N GLU A 63 -8.26 -4.13 -4.71
CA GLU A 63 -9.11 -5.30 -4.61
C GLU A 63 -9.56 -5.54 -3.17
N TYR A 64 -8.64 -5.42 -2.23
CA TYR A 64 -8.97 -5.54 -0.81
C TYR A 64 -10.00 -4.49 -0.38
N LEU A 65 -9.79 -3.24 -0.78
CA LEU A 65 -10.71 -2.16 -0.40
C LEU A 65 -12.09 -2.38 -1.00
N THR A 66 -12.15 -2.83 -2.24
CA THR A 66 -13.41 -3.11 -2.91
C THR A 66 -14.16 -4.24 -2.22
N LYS A 67 -13.48 -5.32 -1.87
CA LYS A 67 -14.09 -6.45 -1.19
C LYS A 67 -14.57 -6.07 0.20
N LYS A 68 -13.82 -5.23 0.89
CA LYS A 68 -14.19 -4.81 2.23
C LYS A 68 -15.46 -3.98 2.23
N GLU A 69 -15.65 -3.16 1.21
CA GLU A 69 -16.83 -2.32 1.12
C GLU A 69 -18.06 -3.06 0.57
N ALA A 70 -17.83 -4.15 -0.10
CA ALA A 70 -18.91 -4.99 -0.58
C ALA A 70 -19.54 -5.74 0.57
#